data_11f1101a07e0ec46a4eeb7d69b0fa964
#
_entry.id   11f1101a07e0ec46a4eeb7d69b0fa964
#
_cell.length_a   1.000
_cell.length_b   1.000
_cell.length_c   1.000
_cell.angle_alpha   90.00
_cell.angle_beta   90.00
_cell.angle_gamma   90.00
#
_symmetry.space_group_name_H-M   'P 1'
#
loop_
_entity.id
_entity.type
_entity.pdbx_description
1 polymer ?
#
loop_
_entity_poly.entity_id
_entity_poly.type
_entity_poly.pdbx_seq_one_letter_code
_entity_poly.pdbx_strand_id
1 'polypeptide(L)'
;MPIRRQLATSVKPEVLLVAPIYKPAQAKLEATYTTHSLLNASDRTALISEVAPRIDVVVTSGGGAGIKRALMEQLPKLKLIACFSVGLDSVDLAAARELGIAVTNTPDVLTDEVADLAIGLMLATSRRIAAADRFVRAGQWLDGGFALTAKVSGKRLGIVGMGRIGQAIARRAAAFDMQIA
;
A
#
# COMPACT_ATOMS: atom_id res chain seq x y z
N MET A 1 -13.26 39.02 -32.04
CA MET A 1 -12.16 39.22 -31.10
C MET A 1 -12.06 37.99 -30.19
N PRO A 2 -11.02 37.16 -30.24
CA PRO A 2 -10.91 36.03 -29.33
C PRO A 2 -10.39 36.56 -27.99
N ILE A 3 -11.14 36.28 -26.91
CA ILE A 3 -10.75 36.52 -25.53
C ILE A 3 -9.55 35.62 -25.23
N ARG A 4 -8.34 36.17 -25.21
CA ARG A 4 -7.17 35.50 -24.62
C ARG A 4 -7.45 35.29 -23.13
N ARG A 5 -7.79 34.04 -22.73
CA ARG A 5 -7.64 33.64 -21.34
C ARG A 5 -6.17 33.80 -20.99
N GLN A 6 -5.87 34.84 -20.22
CA GLN A 6 -4.60 34.92 -19.50
C GLN A 6 -4.55 33.67 -18.61
N LEU A 7 -3.64 32.77 -18.96
CA LEU A 7 -3.21 31.70 -18.06
C LEU A 7 -2.58 32.41 -16.86
N ALA A 8 -3.35 32.52 -15.80
CA ALA A 8 -2.80 32.83 -14.50
C ALA A 8 -1.63 31.84 -14.29
N THR A 9 -0.45 32.34 -13.97
CA THR A 9 0.68 31.55 -13.53
C THR A 9 0.22 30.81 -12.29
N SER A 10 -0.27 29.58 -12.47
CA SER A 10 -0.72 28.77 -11.34
C SER A 10 0.54 28.42 -10.54
N VAL A 11 0.67 29.00 -9.36
CA VAL A 11 1.66 28.57 -8.38
C VAL A 11 1.49 27.06 -8.25
N LYS A 12 2.54 26.29 -8.53
CA LYS A 12 2.49 24.83 -8.40
C LYS A 12 2.15 24.48 -6.96
N PRO A 13 1.25 23.51 -6.72
CA PRO A 13 0.99 23.04 -5.37
C PRO A 13 2.28 22.58 -4.68
N GLU A 14 2.42 22.90 -3.41
CA GLU A 14 3.52 22.39 -2.59
C GLU A 14 3.09 21.09 -1.92
N VAL A 15 3.96 20.09 -1.98
CA VAL A 15 3.69 18.72 -1.57
C VAL A 15 4.60 18.33 -0.41
N LEU A 16 4.01 17.75 0.65
CA LEU A 16 4.75 17.14 1.75
C LEU A 16 4.75 15.62 1.60
N LEU A 17 5.92 15.03 1.37
CA LEU A 17 6.11 13.58 1.34
C LEU A 17 6.45 13.07 2.74
N VAL A 18 5.57 12.28 3.34
CA VAL A 18 5.71 11.83 4.75
C VAL A 18 6.09 10.36 4.89
N ALA A 19 5.91 9.56 3.85
CA ALA A 19 6.28 8.15 3.81
C ALA A 19 6.88 7.79 2.46
N PRO A 20 7.74 6.76 2.39
CA PRO A 20 8.32 6.33 1.12
C PRO A 20 7.25 5.80 0.18
N ILE A 21 7.37 6.14 -1.10
CA ILE A 21 6.55 5.62 -2.19
C ILE A 21 7.46 4.98 -3.25
N TYR A 22 6.86 4.37 -4.27
CA TYR A 22 7.59 3.79 -5.39
C TYR A 22 8.54 4.81 -6.03
N LYS A 23 9.84 4.50 -6.11
CA LYS A 23 10.89 5.45 -6.53
C LYS A 23 10.60 6.19 -7.84
N PRO A 24 10.13 5.53 -8.93
CA PRO A 24 9.79 6.25 -10.16
C PRO A 24 8.62 7.23 -9.99
N ALA A 25 7.63 6.92 -9.13
CA ALA A 25 6.54 7.83 -8.83
C ALA A 25 7.04 9.04 -8.02
N GLN A 26 7.94 8.81 -7.07
CA GLN A 26 8.58 9.88 -6.29
C GLN A 26 9.38 10.81 -7.21
N ALA A 27 10.21 10.28 -8.09
CA ALA A 27 10.98 11.07 -9.04
C ALA A 27 10.07 11.95 -9.93
N LYS A 28 8.95 11.40 -10.40
CA LYS A 28 7.96 12.16 -11.17
C LYS A 28 7.28 13.25 -10.33
N LEU A 29 6.98 12.97 -9.07
CA LEU A 29 6.42 13.94 -8.13
C LEU A 29 7.37 15.13 -7.95
N GLU A 30 8.63 14.85 -7.64
CA GLU A 30 9.69 15.86 -7.41
C GLU A 30 9.99 16.68 -8.66
N ALA A 31 9.93 16.08 -9.85
CA ALA A 31 10.11 16.80 -11.12
C ALA A 31 8.91 17.72 -11.45
N THR A 32 7.72 17.41 -10.92
CA THR A 32 6.48 18.11 -11.28
C THR A 32 6.10 19.19 -10.28
N TYR A 33 6.33 18.97 -9.00
CA TYR A 33 5.88 19.81 -7.88
C TYR A 33 7.04 20.24 -6.99
N THR A 34 6.83 21.29 -6.20
CA THR A 34 7.74 21.62 -5.09
C THR A 34 7.49 20.62 -3.97
N THR A 35 8.40 19.69 -3.79
CA THR A 35 8.23 18.57 -2.84
C THR A 35 9.16 18.73 -1.64
N HIS A 36 8.59 18.72 -0.46
CA HIS A 36 9.29 18.70 0.84
C HIS A 36 9.22 17.28 1.38
N SER A 37 10.35 16.69 1.78
CA SER A 37 10.40 15.29 2.23
C SER A 37 10.75 15.18 3.70
N LEU A 38 9.88 14.56 4.47
CA LEU A 38 10.16 14.19 5.87
C LEU A 38 11.01 12.94 6.02
N LEU A 39 11.31 12.23 4.92
CA LEU A 39 12.04 10.95 4.98
C LEU A 39 13.48 11.12 5.45
N ASN A 40 14.12 12.20 5.01
CA ASN A 40 15.53 12.47 5.28
C ASN A 40 15.72 13.75 6.13
N ALA A 41 14.65 14.28 6.70
CA ALA A 41 14.73 15.48 7.53
C ALA A 41 15.44 15.17 8.86
N SER A 42 16.50 15.91 9.17
CA SER A 42 17.22 15.81 10.44
C SER A 42 16.34 16.30 11.61
N ASP A 43 15.54 17.33 11.37
CA ASP A 43 14.53 17.82 12.29
C ASP A 43 13.18 17.93 11.55
N ARG A 44 12.31 16.94 11.80
CA ARG A 44 10.99 16.88 11.17
C ARG A 44 10.08 18.01 11.66
N THR A 45 10.19 18.39 12.93
CA THR A 45 9.36 19.44 13.52
C THR A 45 9.69 20.79 12.93
N ALA A 46 10.97 21.11 12.84
CA ALA A 46 11.43 22.35 12.22
C ALA A 46 11.00 22.44 10.75
N LEU A 47 11.19 21.35 9.97
CA LEU A 47 10.76 21.33 8.58
C LEU A 47 9.25 21.52 8.43
N ILE A 48 8.43 20.83 9.23
CA ILE A 48 6.97 21.00 9.20
C ILE A 48 6.61 22.44 9.50
N SER A 49 7.16 23.05 10.56
CA SER A 49 6.88 24.44 10.94
C SER A 49 7.22 25.43 9.81
N GLU A 50 8.31 25.19 9.10
CA GLU A 50 8.75 26.03 7.97
C GLU A 50 7.79 25.95 6.78
N VAL A 51 7.37 24.73 6.41
CA VAL A 51 6.62 24.51 5.15
C VAL A 51 5.10 24.54 5.34
N ALA A 52 4.60 24.32 6.55
CA ALA A 52 3.17 24.15 6.86
C ALA A 52 2.25 25.20 6.20
N PRO A 53 2.57 26.52 6.18
CA PRO A 53 1.68 27.53 5.57
C PRO A 53 1.53 27.39 4.03
N ARG A 54 2.34 26.54 3.38
CA ARG A 54 2.39 26.43 1.93
C ARG A 54 1.90 25.07 1.41
N ILE A 55 1.77 24.04 2.29
CA ILE A 55 1.41 22.68 1.88
C ILE A 55 -0.05 22.57 1.49
N ASP A 56 -0.31 22.27 0.24
CA ASP A 56 -1.64 21.95 -0.30
C ASP A 56 -1.93 20.44 -0.30
N VAL A 57 -0.88 19.61 -0.43
CA VAL A 57 -1.01 18.15 -0.61
C VAL A 57 -0.03 17.40 0.28
N VAL A 58 -0.51 16.35 0.92
CA VAL A 58 0.35 15.35 1.59
C VAL A 58 0.35 14.06 0.78
N VAL A 59 1.54 13.50 0.56
CA VAL A 59 1.72 12.16 -0.04
C VAL A 59 2.23 11.21 1.03
N THR A 60 1.55 10.08 1.18
CA THR A 60 1.87 9.02 2.16
C THR A 60 1.76 7.63 1.54
N SER A 61 2.08 6.60 2.32
CA SER A 61 1.85 5.19 1.97
C SER A 61 1.23 4.42 3.13
N GLY A 62 0.73 3.21 2.88
CA GLY A 62 0.07 2.39 3.89
C GLY A 62 0.97 1.88 5.02
N GLY A 63 2.28 1.85 4.80
CA GLY A 63 3.28 1.33 5.76
C GLY A 63 4.07 2.38 6.53
N GLY A 64 3.74 3.66 6.40
CA GLY A 64 4.49 4.76 7.01
C GLY A 64 3.94 5.23 8.36
N ALA A 65 4.50 6.33 8.87
CA ALA A 65 4.07 6.97 10.11
C ALA A 65 2.60 7.42 10.11
N GLY A 66 1.98 7.40 8.94
CA GLY A 66 0.59 7.78 8.74
C GLY A 66 0.33 9.29 8.86
N ILE A 67 -0.91 9.64 8.59
CA ILE A 67 -1.39 11.03 8.73
C ILE A 67 -2.46 11.05 9.80
N LYS A 68 -2.09 11.54 10.97
CA LYS A 68 -2.97 11.70 12.12
C LYS A 68 -3.48 13.13 12.20
N ARG A 69 -4.56 13.35 12.92
CA ARG A 69 -5.18 14.66 13.16
C ARG A 69 -4.14 15.76 13.47
N ALA A 70 -3.21 15.48 14.40
CA ALA A 70 -2.22 16.46 14.83
C ALA A 70 -1.34 17.01 13.69
N LEU A 71 -1.04 16.21 12.66
CA LEU A 71 -0.32 16.71 11.49
C LEU A 71 -1.26 17.49 10.54
N MET A 72 -2.49 17.04 10.36
CA MET A 72 -3.46 17.74 9.51
C MET A 72 -3.72 19.16 10.02
N GLU A 73 -3.89 19.30 11.33
CA GLU A 73 -4.14 20.60 12.00
C GLU A 73 -2.94 21.57 11.90
N GLN A 74 -1.73 21.07 11.74
CA GLN A 74 -0.54 21.89 11.50
C GLN A 74 -0.44 22.42 10.06
N LEU A 75 -1.23 21.90 9.12
CA LEU A 75 -1.15 22.22 7.69
C LEU A 75 -2.41 22.99 7.22
N PRO A 76 -2.47 24.31 7.45
CA PRO A 76 -3.71 25.10 7.31
C PRO A 76 -4.24 25.18 5.87
N LYS A 77 -3.42 24.86 4.86
CA LYS A 77 -3.82 24.85 3.45
C LYS A 77 -4.04 23.45 2.89
N LEU A 78 -3.91 22.41 3.72
CA LEU A 78 -4.03 21.03 3.25
C LEU A 78 -5.42 20.74 2.69
N LYS A 79 -5.48 20.30 1.43
CA LYS A 79 -6.70 19.97 0.68
C LYS A 79 -6.81 18.52 0.31
N LEU A 80 -5.66 17.84 0.16
CA LEU A 80 -5.59 16.49 -0.36
C LEU A 80 -4.53 15.67 0.36
N ILE A 81 -4.90 14.46 0.75
CA ILE A 81 -3.98 13.39 1.15
C ILE A 81 -4.01 12.31 0.07
N ALA A 82 -2.90 12.14 -0.64
CA ALA A 82 -2.71 11.08 -1.63
C ALA A 82 -1.98 9.90 -0.98
N CYS A 83 -2.69 8.80 -0.74
CA CYS A 83 -2.13 7.60 -0.14
C CYS A 83 -1.73 6.59 -1.22
N PHE A 84 -0.43 6.34 -1.38
CA PHE A 84 0.11 5.31 -2.25
C PHE A 84 -0.04 3.93 -1.59
N SER A 85 -1.29 3.48 -1.48
CA SER A 85 -1.68 2.19 -0.88
C SER A 85 -3.13 1.85 -1.23
N VAL A 86 -3.48 0.58 -1.13
CA VAL A 86 -4.88 0.12 -1.20
C VAL A 86 -5.61 0.41 0.11
N GLY A 87 -4.96 0.11 1.26
CA GLY A 87 -5.51 0.40 2.59
C GLY A 87 -5.27 1.85 3.00
N LEU A 88 -6.16 2.37 3.85
CA LEU A 88 -6.11 3.72 4.41
C LEU A 88 -5.90 3.73 5.94
N ASP A 89 -5.47 2.60 6.52
CA ASP A 89 -5.31 2.43 7.97
C ASP A 89 -4.31 3.42 8.61
N SER A 90 -3.38 3.91 7.78
CA SER A 90 -2.41 4.94 8.19
C SER A 90 -3.01 6.36 8.24
N VAL A 91 -4.20 6.60 7.66
CA VAL A 91 -4.83 7.92 7.58
C VAL A 91 -5.97 8.01 8.57
N ASP A 92 -6.03 9.09 9.35
CA ASP A 92 -7.18 9.41 10.18
C ASP A 92 -8.31 9.99 9.31
N LEU A 93 -9.15 9.08 8.79
CA LEU A 93 -10.24 9.44 7.89
C LEU A 93 -11.34 10.28 8.56
N ALA A 94 -11.52 10.13 9.87
CA ALA A 94 -12.49 10.92 10.63
C ALA A 94 -12.02 12.37 10.69
N ALA A 95 -10.77 12.58 11.08
CA ALA A 95 -10.15 13.92 11.10
C ALA A 95 -10.12 14.55 9.71
N ALA A 96 -9.74 13.81 8.68
CA ALA A 96 -9.72 14.34 7.30
C ALA A 96 -11.10 14.83 6.87
N ARG A 97 -12.17 14.06 7.17
CA ARG A 97 -13.55 14.44 6.85
C ARG A 97 -13.99 15.71 7.60
N GLU A 98 -13.71 15.79 8.91
CA GLU A 98 -14.04 16.96 9.72
C GLU A 98 -13.33 18.24 9.26
N LEU A 99 -12.06 18.09 8.83
CA LEU A 99 -11.25 19.20 8.32
C LEU A 99 -11.50 19.51 6.82
N GLY A 100 -12.39 18.79 6.15
CA GLY A 100 -12.69 18.99 4.73
C GLY A 100 -11.56 18.59 3.79
N ILE A 101 -10.66 17.69 4.21
CA ILE A 101 -9.51 17.24 3.45
C ILE A 101 -9.91 16.00 2.62
N ALA A 102 -9.71 16.05 1.31
CA ALA A 102 -9.93 14.92 0.43
C ALA A 102 -8.86 13.85 0.65
N VAL A 103 -9.24 12.56 0.60
CA VAL A 103 -8.30 11.43 0.69
C VAL A 103 -8.48 10.55 -0.54
N THR A 104 -7.36 10.23 -1.19
CA THR A 104 -7.31 9.27 -2.31
C THR A 104 -6.38 8.12 -1.99
N ASN A 105 -6.64 6.97 -2.62
CA ASN A 105 -5.81 5.77 -2.53
C ASN A 105 -5.65 5.11 -3.90
N THR A 106 -4.93 3.98 -3.96
CA THR A 106 -4.70 3.20 -5.17
C THR A 106 -5.44 1.85 -5.10
N PRO A 107 -6.77 1.82 -5.24
CA PRO A 107 -7.54 0.59 -5.18
C PRO A 107 -7.26 -0.31 -6.40
N ASP A 108 -7.53 -1.60 -6.25
CA ASP A 108 -7.54 -2.64 -7.29
C ASP A 108 -6.20 -3.00 -7.94
N VAL A 109 -5.15 -2.24 -7.72
CA VAL A 109 -3.84 -2.41 -8.39
C VAL A 109 -3.06 -3.67 -8.00
N LEU A 110 -3.45 -4.37 -6.92
CA LEU A 110 -2.72 -5.54 -6.39
C LEU A 110 -3.65 -6.69 -5.94
N THR A 111 -4.92 -6.67 -6.33
CA THR A 111 -5.89 -7.69 -5.90
C THR A 111 -5.47 -9.08 -6.34
N ASP A 112 -5.03 -9.23 -7.58
CA ASP A 112 -4.64 -10.52 -8.15
C ASP A 112 -3.31 -11.00 -7.58
N GLU A 113 -2.30 -10.13 -7.47
CA GLU A 113 -1.00 -10.47 -6.89
C GLU A 113 -1.11 -10.98 -5.45
N VAL A 114 -1.93 -10.31 -4.62
CA VAL A 114 -2.15 -10.75 -3.23
C VAL A 114 -2.90 -12.07 -3.20
N ALA A 115 -3.89 -12.26 -4.08
CA ALA A 115 -4.62 -13.52 -4.16
C ALA A 115 -3.73 -14.67 -4.64
N ASP A 116 -2.87 -14.43 -5.63
CA ASP A 116 -1.89 -15.42 -6.12
C ASP A 116 -0.90 -15.80 -5.01
N LEU A 117 -0.37 -14.81 -4.30
CA LEU A 117 0.53 -15.05 -3.17
C LEU A 117 -0.16 -15.86 -2.06
N ALA A 118 -1.42 -15.56 -1.74
CA ALA A 118 -2.19 -16.31 -0.73
C ALA A 118 -2.31 -17.79 -1.10
N ILE A 119 -2.62 -18.11 -2.36
CA ILE A 119 -2.65 -19.48 -2.84
C ILE A 119 -1.25 -20.11 -2.83
N GLY A 120 -0.24 -19.37 -3.26
CA GLY A 120 1.16 -19.82 -3.21
C GLY A 120 1.59 -20.19 -1.77
N LEU A 121 1.27 -19.36 -0.79
CA LEU A 121 1.57 -19.60 0.63
C LEU A 121 0.76 -20.79 1.19
N MET A 122 -0.50 -20.94 0.80
CA MET A 122 -1.33 -22.09 1.17
C MET A 122 -0.70 -23.40 0.68
N LEU A 123 -0.29 -23.44 -0.58
CA LEU A 123 0.41 -24.59 -1.17
C LEU A 123 1.76 -24.83 -0.51
N ALA A 124 2.56 -23.78 -0.35
CA ALA A 124 3.90 -23.87 0.25
C ALA A 124 3.84 -24.40 1.68
N THR A 125 2.85 -23.97 2.45
CA THR A 125 2.64 -24.43 3.83
C THR A 125 2.15 -25.88 3.87
N SER A 126 1.08 -26.19 3.14
CA SER A 126 0.47 -27.51 3.15
C SER A 126 1.42 -28.61 2.61
N ARG A 127 2.18 -28.27 1.60
CA ARG A 127 3.14 -29.19 0.96
C ARG A 127 4.56 -29.06 1.51
N ARG A 128 4.78 -28.17 2.52
CA ARG A 128 6.08 -27.92 3.15
C ARG A 128 7.21 -27.66 2.14
N ILE A 129 6.92 -26.89 1.07
CA ILE A 129 7.82 -26.69 -0.07
C ILE A 129 9.17 -26.13 0.37
N ALA A 130 9.21 -25.11 1.23
CA ALA A 130 10.46 -24.53 1.72
C ALA A 130 11.29 -25.50 2.58
N ALA A 131 10.64 -26.43 3.29
CA ALA A 131 11.33 -27.47 4.03
C ALA A 131 11.88 -28.56 3.09
N ALA A 132 11.13 -28.92 2.08
CA ALA A 132 11.56 -29.89 1.07
C ALA A 132 12.76 -29.35 0.26
N ASP A 133 12.75 -28.07 -0.11
CA ASP A 133 13.90 -27.44 -0.78
C ASP A 133 15.17 -27.53 0.09
N ARG A 134 15.08 -27.17 1.37
CA ARG A 134 16.23 -27.30 2.30
C ARG A 134 16.71 -28.73 2.46
N PHE A 135 15.78 -29.70 2.55
CA PHE A 135 16.07 -31.10 2.68
C PHE A 135 16.89 -31.63 1.47
N VAL A 136 16.47 -31.27 0.24
CA VAL A 136 17.19 -31.67 -0.98
C VAL A 136 18.55 -30.98 -1.07
N ARG A 137 18.64 -29.68 -0.80
CA ARG A 137 19.92 -28.95 -0.85
C ARG A 137 20.93 -29.40 0.21
N ALA A 138 20.45 -29.92 1.33
CA ALA A 138 21.30 -30.52 2.36
C ALA A 138 21.76 -31.96 2.03
N GLY A 139 21.41 -32.51 0.87
CA GLY A 139 21.77 -33.88 0.47
C GLY A 139 20.97 -34.98 1.17
N GLN A 140 20.06 -34.65 2.07
CA GLN A 140 19.30 -35.60 2.89
C GLN A 140 18.43 -36.57 2.06
N TRP A 141 18.12 -36.21 0.82
CA TRP A 141 17.41 -37.09 -0.11
C TRP A 141 18.18 -38.37 -0.40
N LEU A 142 19.50 -38.37 -0.29
CA LEU A 142 20.34 -39.54 -0.51
C LEU A 142 20.21 -40.56 0.63
N ASP A 143 19.84 -40.12 1.82
CA ASP A 143 19.68 -40.95 3.02
C ASP A 143 18.23 -41.46 3.18
N GLY A 144 17.29 -40.87 2.45
CA GLY A 144 15.88 -41.27 2.52
C GLY A 144 14.91 -40.24 1.95
N GLY A 145 13.63 -40.59 1.89
CA GLY A 145 12.58 -39.75 1.34
C GLY A 145 12.12 -38.65 2.30
N PHE A 146 11.71 -37.50 1.76
CA PHE A 146 11.04 -36.46 2.53
C PHE A 146 9.69 -36.95 3.08
N ALA A 147 9.34 -36.56 4.31
CA ALA A 147 8.08 -36.95 4.93
C ALA A 147 6.85 -36.52 4.11
N LEU A 148 5.84 -37.38 4.05
CA LEU A 148 4.59 -37.10 3.37
C LEU A 148 3.91 -35.84 3.93
N THR A 149 3.24 -35.09 3.05
CA THR A 149 2.65 -33.80 3.36
C THR A 149 1.13 -33.82 3.12
N ALA A 150 0.43 -32.76 3.58
CA ALA A 150 -1.01 -32.68 3.44
C ALA A 150 -1.44 -32.35 2.00
N LYS A 151 -2.47 -33.07 1.52
CA LYS A 151 -3.20 -32.74 0.30
C LYS A 151 -3.99 -31.44 0.50
N VAL A 152 -4.09 -30.59 -0.51
CA VAL A 152 -4.90 -29.35 -0.50
C VAL A 152 -6.25 -29.58 -1.16
N SER A 153 -6.30 -30.24 -2.33
CA SER A 153 -7.51 -30.43 -3.11
C SER A 153 -8.65 -31.10 -2.32
N GLY A 154 -9.84 -30.57 -2.46
CA GLY A 154 -11.06 -31.06 -1.82
C GLY A 154 -11.18 -30.75 -0.35
N LYS A 155 -10.30 -29.93 0.23
CA LYS A 155 -10.37 -29.49 1.62
C LYS A 155 -11.24 -28.24 1.77
N ARG A 156 -11.58 -27.88 3.01
CA ARG A 156 -12.27 -26.62 3.34
C ARG A 156 -11.27 -25.50 3.49
N LEU A 157 -11.62 -24.32 2.97
CA LEU A 157 -10.89 -23.08 3.14
C LEU A 157 -11.82 -22.03 3.78
N GLY A 158 -11.52 -21.60 4.98
CA GLY A 158 -12.17 -20.46 5.62
C GLY A 158 -11.52 -19.16 5.14
N ILE A 159 -12.33 -18.18 4.73
CA ILE A 159 -11.86 -16.86 4.34
C ILE A 159 -12.49 -15.81 5.25
N VAL A 160 -11.66 -15.18 6.09
CA VAL A 160 -12.10 -14.05 6.92
C VAL A 160 -11.94 -12.76 6.14
N GLY A 161 -13.08 -12.22 5.68
CA GLY A 161 -13.12 -11.03 4.81
C GLY A 161 -13.31 -11.37 3.33
N MET A 162 -14.55 -11.22 2.84
CA MET A 162 -14.97 -11.53 1.47
C MET A 162 -15.03 -10.25 0.59
N GLY A 163 -14.03 -9.36 0.74
CA GLY A 163 -13.82 -8.20 -0.14
C GLY A 163 -13.19 -8.62 -1.48
N ARG A 164 -12.65 -7.66 -2.23
CA ARG A 164 -12.03 -7.92 -3.54
C ARG A 164 -10.99 -9.04 -3.51
N ILE A 165 -10.05 -8.98 -2.56
CA ILE A 165 -8.98 -9.98 -2.40
C ILE A 165 -9.57 -11.33 -1.97
N GLY A 166 -10.47 -11.36 -0.97
CA GLY A 166 -11.11 -12.60 -0.52
C GLY A 166 -11.87 -13.32 -1.64
N GLN A 167 -12.61 -12.58 -2.46
CA GLN A 167 -13.29 -13.13 -3.63
C GLN A 167 -12.30 -13.65 -4.69
N ALA A 168 -11.18 -12.96 -4.90
CA ALA A 168 -10.16 -13.41 -5.83
C ALA A 168 -9.45 -14.69 -5.34
N ILE A 169 -9.22 -14.82 -4.03
CA ILE A 169 -8.71 -16.05 -3.41
C ILE A 169 -9.73 -17.18 -3.56
N ALA A 170 -11.03 -16.92 -3.28
CA ALA A 170 -12.08 -17.92 -3.39
C ALA A 170 -12.18 -18.50 -4.81
N ARG A 171 -12.15 -17.63 -5.85
CA ARG A 171 -12.16 -18.09 -7.25
C ARG A 171 -10.97 -19.00 -7.58
N ARG A 172 -9.77 -18.71 -7.07
CA ARG A 172 -8.56 -19.52 -7.29
C ARG A 172 -8.61 -20.84 -6.52
N ALA A 173 -9.10 -20.80 -5.29
CA ALA A 173 -9.25 -21.99 -4.44
C ALA A 173 -10.29 -22.98 -4.99
N ALA A 174 -11.31 -22.50 -5.69
CA ALA A 174 -12.28 -23.36 -6.38
C ALA A 174 -11.63 -24.29 -7.39
N ALA A 175 -10.53 -23.88 -8.07
CA ALA A 175 -9.78 -24.71 -8.99
C ALA A 175 -9.06 -25.90 -8.31
N PHE A 176 -8.98 -25.92 -6.98
CA PHE A 176 -8.50 -27.04 -6.17
C PHE A 176 -9.66 -27.86 -5.58
N ASP A 177 -10.87 -27.74 -6.10
CA ASP A 177 -12.08 -28.38 -5.57
C ASP A 177 -12.33 -28.08 -4.07
N MET A 178 -11.86 -26.93 -3.59
CA MET A 178 -12.01 -26.57 -2.18
C MET A 178 -13.43 -26.08 -1.89
N GLN A 179 -13.92 -26.43 -0.70
CA GLN A 179 -15.15 -25.90 -0.15
C GLN A 179 -14.82 -24.57 0.55
N ILE A 180 -15.41 -23.47 0.09
CA ILE A 180 -15.17 -22.13 0.65
C ILE A 180 -16.20 -21.89 1.77
N ALA A 181 -15.72 -21.40 2.92
CA ALA A 181 -16.53 -21.07 4.10
C ALA A 181 -16.18 -19.69 4.65
#